data_6848804cd1ccdbc0fd417deaadc46ae3
#
_entry.id   6848804cd1ccdbc0fd417deaadc46ae3
#
_cell.length_a   1.000
_cell.length_b   1.000
_cell.length_c   1.000
_cell.angle_alpha   90.00
_cell.angle_beta   90.00
_cell.angle_gamma   90.00
#
_symmetry.space_group_name_H-M   'P 1'
#
loop_
_entity.id
_entity.type
_entity.pdbx_description
1 polymer ?
#
loop_
_entity_poly.entity_id
_entity_poly.type
_entity_poly.pdbx_seq_one_letter_code
_entity_poly.pdbx_strand_id
1 'polypeptide(L)'
;MAVRTSYSHAREHLATIWDEVEDSREAAVIQRRGHEDMALIPADELSSLRETAYLLRSPENAARLLAALTRARRGRTKATDVAALRRALGVAP
;
A
#
# COMPACT_ATOMS: atom_id res chain seq x y z
N MET A 1 3.90 -4.80 -7.51
CA MET A 1 3.00 -5.89 -7.82
C MET A 1 3.04 -6.92 -6.73
N ALA A 2 1.89 -7.37 -6.29
CA ALA A 2 1.84 -8.31 -5.18
C ALA A 2 2.30 -9.70 -5.61
N VAL A 3 3.03 -10.36 -4.75
CA VAL A 3 3.45 -11.73 -4.96
C VAL A 3 2.34 -12.63 -4.47
N ARG A 4 2.03 -13.68 -5.23
CA ARG A 4 1.02 -14.63 -4.81
C ARG A 4 1.68 -15.95 -4.47
N THR A 5 1.26 -16.53 -3.36
CA THR A 5 1.83 -17.81 -2.93
C THR A 5 0.76 -18.63 -2.24
N SER A 6 1.01 -19.93 -2.10
CA SER A 6 0.09 -20.82 -1.42
C SER A 6 0.33 -20.80 0.08
N TYR A 7 -0.68 -21.20 0.84
CA TYR A 7 -0.56 -21.31 2.28
C TYR A 7 0.56 -22.27 2.68
N SER A 8 0.66 -23.41 2.01
CA SER A 8 1.70 -24.39 2.31
C SER A 8 3.09 -23.83 2.10
N HIS A 9 3.29 -23.15 1.00
CA HIS A 9 4.57 -22.52 0.71
C HIS A 9 4.88 -21.43 1.72
N ALA A 10 3.90 -20.60 2.02
CA ALA A 10 4.07 -19.50 2.98
C ALA A 10 4.43 -20.05 4.36
N ARG A 11 3.80 -21.14 4.77
CA ARG A 11 4.08 -21.72 6.07
C ARG A 11 5.51 -22.22 6.17
N GLU A 12 6.01 -22.82 5.11
CA GLU A 12 7.35 -23.36 5.10
C GLU A 12 8.44 -22.31 4.88
N HIS A 13 8.08 -21.22 4.23
CA HIS A 13 9.05 -20.19 3.84
C HIS A 13 8.66 -18.80 4.34
N LEU A 14 8.04 -18.74 5.50
CA LEU A 14 7.52 -17.47 6.00
C LEU A 14 8.61 -16.41 6.16
N ALA A 15 9.77 -16.81 6.68
CA ALA A 15 10.86 -15.86 6.87
C ALA A 15 11.32 -15.25 5.54
N THR A 16 11.40 -16.08 4.50
CA THR A 16 11.81 -15.62 3.19
C THR A 16 10.79 -14.65 2.61
N ILE A 17 9.51 -15.01 2.73
CA ILE A 17 8.43 -14.15 2.24
C ILE A 17 8.41 -12.83 3.01
N TRP A 18 8.61 -12.91 4.32
CA TRP A 18 8.67 -11.73 5.16
C TRP A 18 9.77 -10.78 4.68
N ASP A 19 10.96 -11.32 4.44
CA ASP A 19 12.09 -10.52 4.00
C ASP A 19 11.81 -9.88 2.63
N GLU A 20 11.18 -10.62 1.73
CA GLU A 20 10.83 -10.09 0.42
C GLU A 20 9.83 -8.94 0.53
N VAL A 21 8.83 -9.09 1.37
CA VAL A 21 7.83 -8.05 1.60
C VAL A 21 8.48 -6.82 2.22
N GLU A 22 9.35 -7.05 3.19
CA GLU A 22 10.06 -5.98 3.87
C GLU A 22 10.93 -5.19 2.90
N ASP A 23 11.65 -5.88 2.03
CA ASP A 23 12.55 -5.24 1.08
C ASP A 23 11.82 -4.55 -0.06
N SER A 24 10.81 -5.21 -0.63
CA SER A 24 10.10 -4.67 -1.78
C SER A 24 8.99 -3.70 -1.39
N ARG A 25 8.55 -3.75 -0.16
CA ARG A 25 7.40 -2.97 0.34
C ARG A 25 6.09 -3.34 -0.37
N GLU A 26 6.05 -4.49 -1.02
CA GLU A 26 4.87 -4.96 -1.70
C GLU A 26 4.26 -6.13 -0.95
N ALA A 27 2.95 -6.22 -0.98
CA ALA A 27 2.23 -7.26 -0.27
C ALA A 27 2.45 -8.63 -0.90
N ALA A 28 2.40 -9.66 -0.07
CA ALA A 28 2.36 -11.03 -0.55
C ALA A 28 0.97 -11.57 -0.27
N VAL A 29 0.29 -12.02 -1.31
CA VAL A 29 -1.06 -12.59 -1.16
C VAL A 29 -0.91 -14.09 -0.93
N ILE A 30 -1.49 -14.56 0.16
CA ILE A 30 -1.42 -15.96 0.56
C ILE A 30 -2.78 -16.59 0.31
N GLN A 31 -2.79 -17.61 -0.53
CA GLN A 31 -4.02 -18.28 -0.92
C GLN A 31 -4.11 -19.64 -0.21
N ARG A 32 -5.25 -19.89 0.41
CA ARG A 32 -5.48 -21.13 1.10
C ARG A 32 -6.77 -21.75 0.59
N ARG A 33 -6.69 -22.99 0.16
CA ARG A 33 -7.84 -23.68 -0.40
C ARG A 33 -9.00 -23.68 0.58
N GLY A 34 -10.15 -23.27 0.12
CA GLY A 34 -11.35 -23.25 0.94
C GLY A 34 -11.46 -22.07 1.88
N HIS A 35 -10.54 -21.11 1.77
CA HIS A 35 -10.52 -19.94 2.64
C HIS A 35 -10.33 -18.68 1.81
N GLU A 36 -10.50 -17.55 2.45
CA GLU A 36 -10.28 -16.28 1.77
C GLU A 36 -8.79 -16.01 1.64
N ASP A 37 -8.42 -15.31 0.60
CA ASP A 37 -7.04 -14.88 0.41
C ASP A 37 -6.69 -13.85 1.48
N MET A 38 -5.50 -13.95 2.00
CA MET A 38 -4.99 -12.99 2.98
C MET A 38 -3.72 -12.36 2.43
N ALA A 39 -3.32 -11.24 2.99
CA ALA A 39 -2.13 -10.56 2.53
C ALA A 39 -1.19 -10.28 3.70
N LEU A 40 0.09 -10.50 3.45
CA LEU A 40 1.15 -10.07 4.36
C LEU A 40 1.64 -8.74 3.81
N ILE A 41 1.55 -7.70 4.61
CA ILE A 41 1.88 -6.35 4.19
C ILE A 41 2.58 -5.62 5.33
N PRO A 42 3.56 -4.77 5.05
CA PRO A 42 4.17 -4.00 6.13
C PRO A 42 3.10 -3.17 6.85
N ALA A 43 3.17 -3.16 8.17
CA ALA A 43 2.13 -2.51 8.97
C ALA A 43 1.98 -1.02 8.67
N ASP A 44 3.08 -0.34 8.40
CA ASP A 44 3.01 1.09 8.09
C ASP A 44 2.38 1.34 6.72
N GLU A 45 2.56 0.43 5.77
CA GLU A 45 1.88 0.52 4.49
C GLU A 45 0.38 0.36 4.65
N LEU A 46 -0.03 -0.58 5.50
CA LEU A 46 -1.44 -0.78 5.78
C LEU A 46 -2.04 0.47 6.43
N SER A 47 -1.32 1.07 7.37
CA SER A 47 -1.78 2.28 8.02
C SER A 47 -1.95 3.42 7.02
N SER A 48 -1.01 3.56 6.09
CA SER A 48 -1.09 4.58 5.05
C SER A 48 -2.30 4.37 4.15
N LEU A 49 -2.57 3.12 3.77
CA LEU A 49 -3.73 2.82 2.94
C LEU A 49 -5.03 3.12 3.67
N ARG A 50 -5.10 2.80 4.95
CA ARG A 50 -6.29 3.09 5.76
C ARG A 50 -6.51 4.58 5.90
N GLU A 51 -5.44 5.33 6.10
CA GLU A 51 -5.50 6.77 6.23
C GLU A 51 -6.01 7.39 4.94
N THR A 52 -5.49 6.93 3.80
CA THR A 52 -5.93 7.40 2.50
C THR A 52 -7.41 7.08 2.28
N ALA A 53 -7.83 5.86 2.63
CA ALA A 53 -9.22 5.47 2.49
C ALA A 53 -10.13 6.35 3.36
N TYR A 54 -9.68 6.69 4.55
CA TYR A 54 -10.43 7.57 5.44
C TYR A 54 -10.59 8.95 4.81
N LEU A 55 -9.52 9.49 4.24
CA LEU A 55 -9.56 10.81 3.62
C LEU A 55 -10.49 10.85 2.41
N LEU A 56 -10.64 9.73 1.73
CA LEU A 56 -11.50 9.67 0.56
C LEU A 56 -12.99 9.61 0.89
N ARG A 57 -13.34 9.48 2.16
CA ARG A 57 -14.76 9.45 2.54
C ARG A 57 -15.44 10.79 2.34
N SER A 58 -14.69 11.86 2.41
CA SER A 58 -15.22 13.20 2.21
C SER A 58 -15.01 13.60 0.74
N PRO A 59 -16.04 14.11 0.06
CA PRO A 59 -15.84 14.55 -1.33
C PRO A 59 -14.77 15.61 -1.47
N GLU A 60 -14.65 16.47 -0.48
CA GLU A 60 -13.64 17.52 -0.51
C GLU A 60 -12.25 16.93 -0.44
N ASN A 61 -12.03 15.97 0.45
CA ASN A 61 -10.75 15.32 0.58
C ASN A 61 -10.44 14.46 -0.64
N ALA A 62 -11.44 13.84 -1.22
CA ALA A 62 -11.27 13.08 -2.45
C ALA A 62 -10.80 13.98 -3.59
N ALA A 63 -11.38 15.16 -3.71
CA ALA A 63 -10.98 16.12 -4.72
C ALA A 63 -9.54 16.59 -4.50
N ARG A 64 -9.15 16.82 -3.25
CA ARG A 64 -7.78 17.21 -2.94
C ARG A 64 -6.80 16.11 -3.32
N LEU A 65 -7.12 14.88 -3.01
CA LEU A 65 -6.25 13.76 -3.31
C LEU A 65 -6.08 13.61 -4.82
N LEU A 66 -7.17 13.69 -5.56
CA LEU A 66 -7.11 13.58 -7.01
C LEU A 66 -6.29 14.71 -7.62
N ALA A 67 -6.45 15.92 -7.11
CA ALA A 67 -5.67 17.06 -7.59
C ALA A 67 -4.19 16.87 -7.31
N ALA A 68 -3.85 16.36 -6.13
CA ALA A 68 -2.47 16.11 -5.77
C ALA A 68 -1.83 15.04 -6.66
N LEU A 69 -2.57 13.97 -6.94
CA LEU A 69 -2.09 12.90 -7.81
C LEU A 69 -1.90 13.40 -9.24
N THR A 70 -2.79 14.23 -9.71
CA THR A 70 -2.69 14.81 -11.05
C THR A 70 -1.45 15.69 -11.15
N ARG A 71 -1.20 16.51 -10.14
CA ARG A 71 0.00 17.35 -10.14
C ARG A 71 1.27 16.53 -10.12
N ALA A 72 1.30 15.48 -9.30
CA ALA A 72 2.46 14.61 -9.22
C ALA A 72 2.73 13.95 -10.56
N ARG A 73 1.66 13.53 -11.23
CA ARG A 73 1.81 12.89 -12.51
C ARG A 73 2.31 13.85 -13.56
N ARG A 74 1.78 15.06 -13.59
CA ARG A 74 2.22 16.02 -14.55
C ARG A 74 3.63 16.45 -14.31
N GLY A 75 3.97 16.63 -13.08
CA GLY A 75 5.28 17.06 -12.74
C GLY A 75 6.31 15.98 -13.00
N ARG A 76 5.91 14.85 -13.31
CA ARG A 76 6.66 13.82 -13.61
C ARG A 76 7.54 13.52 -12.74
N THR A 77 7.45 13.53 -12.16
CA THR A 77 8.19 13.62 -11.27
C THR A 77 8.71 12.52 -10.77
N LYS A 78 9.42 12.48 -10.14
CA LYS A 78 9.93 11.57 -9.64
C LYS A 78 9.17 10.89 -8.84
N ALA A 79 9.37 9.98 -8.51
CA ALA A 79 8.72 9.14 -7.78
C ALA A 79 8.05 9.79 -6.79
N THR A 80 6.91 9.51 -6.68
CA THR A 80 6.14 10.13 -5.79
C THR A 80 6.52 9.80 -4.46
N ASP A 81 6.93 10.75 -3.80
CA ASP A 81 7.28 10.65 -2.46
C ASP A 81 6.01 10.67 -1.65
N VAL A 82 5.77 9.66 -0.88
CA VAL A 82 4.60 9.56 -0.03
C VAL A 82 4.55 10.72 0.97
N ALA A 83 5.69 11.13 1.48
CA ALA A 83 5.74 12.26 2.40
C ALA A 83 5.30 13.55 1.72
N ALA A 84 5.69 13.74 0.46
CA ALA A 84 5.28 14.91 -0.30
C ALA A 84 3.78 14.89 -0.55
N LEU A 85 3.24 13.71 -0.85
CA LEU A 85 1.82 13.58 -1.07
C LEU A 85 1.04 13.87 0.20
N ARG A 86 1.51 13.39 1.32
CA ARG A 86 0.86 13.67 2.60
C ARG A 86 0.85 15.16 2.91
N ARG A 87 1.94 15.84 2.63
CA ARG A 87 2.01 17.29 2.84
C ARG A 87 1.01 18.01 1.93
N ALA A 88 0.89 17.56 0.71
CA ALA A 88 -0.05 18.18 -0.23
C ALA A 88 -1.49 18.02 0.26
N LEU A 89 -1.77 16.94 0.96
CA LEU A 89 -3.10 16.70 1.51
C LEU A 89 -3.30 17.36 2.87
N GLY A 90 -2.26 17.89 3.47
CA GLY A 90 -2.35 18.46 4.79
C GLY A 90 -2.40 17.44 5.90
N VAL A 91 -1.93 16.24 5.63
CA VAL A 91 -1.93 15.16 6.60
C VAL A 91 -0.60 15.15 7.31
N ALA A 92 -0.63 14.98 8.60
CA ALA A 92 0.60 14.94 9.39
C ALA A 92 1.44 13.73 9.00
N PRO A 93 2.72 13.84 9.01
CA PRO A 93 3.60 12.75 8.64
C PRO A 93 3.56 11.61 9.66
#